data_03928245ca66426b8e4fb01a1507ab43
#
_entry.id   03928245ca66426b8e4fb01a1507ab43
#
_cell.length_a   1.000
_cell.length_b   1.000
_cell.length_c   1.000
_cell.angle_alpha   90.00
_cell.angle_beta   90.00
_cell.angle_gamma   90.00
#
_symmetry.space_group_name_H-M   'P 1'
#
loop_
_entity.id
_entity.type
_entity.pdbx_description
1 polymer ?
#
loop_
_entity_poly.entity_id
_entity_poly.type
_entity_poly.pdbx_seq_one_letter_code
_entity_poly.pdbx_strand_id
1 'polypeptide(L)'
;MKNIITYIKRCLLPFIAYLLPLTSYLLFAQDFHEGDTIYLPEVNLFGRERSFGDADAQKRYLLLKSRVKRVYPYAKMAADRLYTMERTMDTMQNKQQRKVYVKRTQRYIEDHFTDELKKLSRSQGRILIKLIHRQTGRTAYDLVKELRNGWNAYWYNKTAWLYDLSLKKGYDPMNIEEDYWIEEIILRAISNGELEDQTPALQYNFSELTEHRRKRLAN
;
A
#
# COMPACT_ATOMS: atom_id res chain seq x y z
N MET A 1 -49.56 63.35 20.46
CA MET A 1 -48.34 62.71 19.92
C MET A 1 -47.50 61.94 20.94
N LYS A 2 -47.41 62.30 22.20
CA LYS A 2 -46.62 61.63 23.24
C LYS A 2 -47.13 60.20 23.57
N ASN A 3 -48.39 59.92 23.53
CA ASN A 3 -48.98 58.63 23.92
C ASN A 3 -48.76 57.50 22.89
N ILE A 4 -48.62 57.84 21.63
CA ILE A 4 -48.41 56.85 20.56
C ILE A 4 -46.98 56.31 20.63
N ILE A 5 -46.01 57.16 20.93
CA ILE A 5 -44.61 56.75 21.04
C ILE A 5 -44.41 55.83 22.24
N THR A 6 -45.14 56.01 23.34
CA THR A 6 -45.08 55.18 24.53
C THR A 6 -45.70 53.79 24.30
N TYR A 7 -46.76 53.70 23.50
CA TYR A 7 -47.40 52.44 23.11
C TYR A 7 -46.54 51.64 22.18
N ILE A 8 -45.89 52.30 21.23
CA ILE A 8 -44.96 51.63 20.29
C ILE A 8 -43.75 51.07 21.05
N LYS A 9 -43.17 51.82 22.00
CA LYS A 9 -42.08 51.32 22.80
C LYS A 9 -42.47 50.15 23.71
N ARG A 10 -43.69 50.12 24.21
CA ARG A 10 -44.12 49.10 25.18
C ARG A 10 -44.52 47.79 24.50
N CYS A 11 -44.97 47.82 23.25
CA CYS A 11 -45.35 46.61 22.47
C CYS A 11 -44.24 46.11 21.55
N LEU A 12 -43.42 47.00 20.95
CA LEU A 12 -42.34 46.58 20.04
C LEU A 12 -41.09 46.11 20.72
N LEU A 13 -40.72 46.67 21.88
CA LEU A 13 -39.51 46.28 22.57
C LEU A 13 -39.46 44.79 22.98
N PRO A 14 -40.53 44.20 23.57
CA PRO A 14 -40.49 42.77 23.90
C PRO A 14 -40.50 41.88 22.67
N PHE A 15 -41.07 42.32 21.54
CA PHE A 15 -41.08 41.55 20.29
C PHE A 15 -39.68 41.50 19.64
N ILE A 16 -38.93 42.59 19.70
CA ILE A 16 -37.54 42.67 19.23
C ILE A 16 -36.64 41.83 20.10
N ALA A 17 -36.85 41.80 21.41
CA ALA A 17 -36.08 41.00 22.35
C ALA A 17 -36.29 39.49 22.17
N TYR A 18 -37.42 39.03 21.63
CA TYR A 18 -37.70 37.63 21.30
C TYR A 18 -37.15 37.23 19.95
N LEU A 19 -37.00 38.16 19.00
CA LEU A 19 -36.45 37.88 17.67
C LEU A 19 -34.93 37.82 17.63
N LEU A 20 -34.22 38.49 18.54
CA LEU A 20 -32.76 38.52 18.62
C LEU A 20 -32.11 37.14 18.91
N PRO A 21 -32.62 36.27 19.79
CA PRO A 21 -32.04 34.96 19.97
C PRO A 21 -32.32 33.99 18.77
N LEU A 22 -33.37 34.20 18.01
CA LEU A 22 -33.69 33.36 16.86
C LEU A 22 -32.72 33.54 15.68
N THR A 23 -32.18 34.78 15.54
CA THR A 23 -31.16 35.04 14.48
C THR A 23 -29.80 34.49 14.84
N SER A 24 -29.48 34.34 16.14
CA SER A 24 -28.23 33.76 16.59
C SER A 24 -28.15 32.25 16.28
N TYR A 25 -29.28 31.54 16.30
CA TYR A 25 -29.33 30.12 15.93
C TYR A 25 -29.19 29.87 14.43
N LEU A 26 -29.55 30.82 13.59
CA LEU A 26 -29.40 30.70 12.13
C LEU A 26 -27.96 30.96 11.64
N LEU A 27 -27.14 31.69 12.44
CA LEU A 27 -25.74 31.95 12.10
C LEU A 27 -24.80 30.80 12.50
N PHE A 28 -25.22 29.91 13.40
CA PHE A 28 -24.43 28.70 13.75
C PHE A 28 -24.63 27.52 12.79
N ALA A 29 -25.55 27.60 11.86
CA ALA A 29 -25.86 26.52 10.90
C ALA A 29 -25.07 26.65 9.58
N GLN A 30 -24.11 27.57 9.46
CA GLN A 30 -23.39 27.83 8.21
C GLN A 30 -21.89 27.56 8.27
N ASP A 31 -21.38 26.85 9.28
CA ASP A 31 -20.03 26.25 9.21
C ASP A 31 -20.12 24.82 8.62
N PHE A 32 -20.80 24.66 7.50
CA PHE A 32 -20.46 23.59 6.59
C PHE A 32 -19.17 24.05 5.88
N HIS A 33 -18.04 23.67 6.43
CA HIS A 33 -16.78 23.75 5.72
C HIS A 33 -16.94 22.91 4.45
N GLU A 34 -17.11 23.60 3.32
CA GLU A 34 -16.94 23.07 1.98
C GLU A 34 -15.46 22.64 1.84
N GLY A 35 -15.08 21.51 2.41
CA GLY A 35 -13.67 21.08 2.45
C GLY A 35 -13.42 19.71 3.05
N ASP A 36 -14.31 19.18 3.86
CA ASP A 36 -14.17 17.81 4.36
C ASP A 36 -14.70 16.80 3.32
N THR A 37 -14.00 16.72 2.20
CA THR A 37 -14.13 15.57 1.32
C THR A 37 -13.47 14.39 2.07
N ILE A 38 -14.29 13.56 2.69
CA ILE A 38 -13.83 12.28 3.24
C ILE A 38 -13.41 11.45 2.02
N TYR A 39 -12.12 11.41 1.76
CA TYR A 39 -11.56 10.46 0.80
C TYR A 39 -11.74 9.06 1.37
N LEU A 40 -12.82 8.41 0.99
CA LEU A 40 -12.96 6.98 1.26
C LEU A 40 -11.91 6.25 0.42
N PRO A 41 -11.11 5.37 1.01
CA PRO A 41 -10.19 4.55 0.24
C PRO A 41 -11.01 3.74 -0.79
N GLU A 42 -10.48 3.63 -2.00
CA GLU A 42 -11.11 2.84 -3.06
C GLU A 42 -11.27 1.40 -2.57
N VAL A 43 -12.52 0.97 -2.37
CA VAL A 43 -12.84 -0.40 -1.99
C VAL A 43 -13.06 -1.20 -3.26
N ASN A 44 -12.11 -2.04 -3.60
CA ASN A 44 -12.26 -2.97 -4.71
C ASN A 44 -13.25 -4.08 -4.31
N LEU A 45 -14.47 -4.00 -4.81
CA LEU A 45 -15.47 -5.05 -4.64
C LEU A 45 -15.21 -6.18 -5.65
N PHE A 46 -14.59 -7.23 -5.17
CA PHE A 46 -14.45 -8.45 -5.96
C PHE A 46 -15.70 -9.32 -5.80
N GLY A 47 -16.39 -9.58 -6.91
CA GLY A 47 -17.49 -10.56 -6.94
C GLY A 47 -17.00 -11.99 -6.63
N ARG A 48 -17.87 -12.99 -6.90
CA ARG A 48 -17.56 -14.43 -6.71
C ARG A 48 -16.16 -14.80 -7.22
N GLU A 49 -15.61 -15.89 -6.66
CA GLU A 49 -14.36 -16.46 -7.17
C GLU A 49 -14.42 -16.60 -8.70
N ARG A 50 -13.30 -16.24 -9.34
CA ARG A 50 -13.24 -16.25 -10.80
C ARG A 50 -13.41 -17.67 -11.33
N SER A 51 -14.35 -17.84 -12.23
CA SER A 51 -14.51 -19.07 -12.99
C SER A 51 -13.65 -19.00 -14.26
N PHE A 52 -12.88 -20.03 -14.51
CA PHE A 52 -12.10 -20.21 -15.73
C PHE A 52 -12.81 -21.27 -16.56
N GLY A 53 -12.98 -21.02 -17.87
CA GLY A 53 -13.54 -22.01 -18.81
C GLY A 53 -12.61 -23.22 -19.06
N ASP A 54 -11.32 -23.09 -18.70
CA ASP A 54 -10.29 -24.10 -18.83
C ASP A 54 -9.78 -24.53 -17.45
N ALA A 55 -9.82 -25.84 -17.17
CA ALA A 55 -9.37 -26.43 -15.92
C ALA A 55 -7.86 -26.19 -15.66
N ASP A 56 -7.03 -26.17 -16.71
CA ASP A 56 -5.60 -25.89 -16.59
C ASP A 56 -5.33 -24.42 -16.25
N ALA A 57 -6.10 -23.49 -16.80
CA ALA A 57 -6.03 -22.08 -16.44
C ALA A 57 -6.43 -21.87 -14.96
N GLN A 58 -7.49 -22.53 -14.51
CA GLN A 58 -7.90 -22.51 -13.11
C GLN A 58 -6.80 -23.06 -12.19
N LYS A 59 -6.20 -24.19 -12.55
CA LYS A 59 -5.10 -24.79 -11.78
C LYS A 59 -3.89 -23.86 -11.69
N ARG A 60 -3.48 -23.22 -12.80
CA ARG A 60 -2.38 -22.23 -12.82
C ARG A 60 -2.68 -21.06 -11.91
N TYR A 61 -3.90 -20.52 -11.95
CA TYR A 61 -4.32 -19.42 -11.08
C TYR A 61 -4.30 -19.81 -9.60
N LEU A 62 -4.83 -20.97 -9.23
CA LEU A 62 -4.83 -21.45 -7.84
C LEU A 62 -3.41 -21.66 -7.30
N LEU A 63 -2.50 -22.19 -8.14
CA LEU A 63 -1.09 -22.32 -7.80
C LEU A 63 -0.43 -20.94 -7.60
N LEU A 64 -0.75 -19.96 -8.45
CA LEU A 64 -0.27 -18.60 -8.30
C LEU A 64 -0.81 -17.97 -7.02
N LYS A 65 -2.13 -18.10 -6.75
CA LYS A 65 -2.80 -17.62 -5.53
C LYS A 65 -2.11 -18.15 -4.27
N SER A 66 -1.85 -19.45 -4.21
CA SER A 66 -1.15 -20.08 -3.08
C SER A 66 0.26 -19.53 -2.89
N ARG A 67 1.01 -19.34 -3.98
CA ARG A 67 2.38 -18.81 -3.93
C ARG A 67 2.41 -17.36 -3.48
N VAL A 68 1.53 -16.50 -4.02
CA VAL A 68 1.40 -15.09 -3.66
C VAL A 68 1.08 -14.96 -2.18
N LYS A 69 0.04 -15.64 -1.70
CA LYS A 69 -0.34 -15.60 -0.29
C LYS A 69 0.78 -16.04 0.66
N ARG A 70 1.58 -17.03 0.24
CA ARG A 70 2.71 -17.50 1.04
C ARG A 70 3.84 -16.48 1.13
N VAL A 71 4.14 -15.74 0.06
CA VAL A 71 5.31 -14.86 0.03
C VAL A 71 5.00 -13.39 0.35
N TYR A 72 3.73 -12.97 0.27
CA TYR A 72 3.32 -11.60 0.55
C TYR A 72 3.74 -11.11 1.95
N PRO A 73 3.58 -11.89 3.05
CA PRO A 73 4.04 -11.45 4.36
C PRO A 73 5.54 -11.14 4.43
N TYR A 74 6.36 -11.89 3.69
CA TYR A 74 7.81 -11.62 3.62
C TYR A 74 8.13 -10.34 2.87
N ALA A 75 7.40 -10.05 1.79
CA ALA A 75 7.55 -8.79 1.05
C ALA A 75 7.13 -7.59 1.90
N LYS A 76 5.99 -7.70 2.59
CA LYS A 76 5.50 -6.70 3.54
C LYS A 76 6.55 -6.39 4.60
N MET A 77 7.04 -7.41 5.26
CA MET A 77 8.02 -7.31 6.32
C MET A 77 9.37 -6.73 5.83
N ALA A 78 9.80 -7.08 4.61
CA ALA A 78 10.99 -6.50 4.00
C ALA A 78 10.81 -5.00 3.76
N ALA A 79 9.66 -4.57 3.26
CA ALA A 79 9.34 -3.16 3.04
C ALA A 79 9.32 -2.37 4.37
N ASP A 80 8.67 -2.89 5.40
CA ASP A 80 8.63 -2.26 6.73
C ASP A 80 10.03 -2.07 7.33
N ARG A 81 10.90 -3.08 7.16
CA ARG A 81 12.28 -3.01 7.65
C ARG A 81 13.11 -2.00 6.88
N LEU A 82 12.97 -1.95 5.56
CA LEU A 82 13.65 -0.96 4.73
C LEU A 82 13.19 0.46 5.10
N TYR A 83 11.90 0.69 5.22
CA TYR A 83 11.36 1.98 5.63
C TYR A 83 11.86 2.42 7.00
N THR A 84 11.83 1.51 7.99
CA THR A 84 12.34 1.78 9.34
C THR A 84 13.84 2.07 9.32
N MET A 85 14.60 1.33 8.51
CA MET A 85 16.04 1.53 8.37
C MET A 85 16.35 2.91 7.78
N GLU A 86 15.65 3.33 6.74
CA GLU A 86 15.82 4.65 6.11
C GLU A 86 15.52 5.78 7.10
N ARG A 87 14.34 5.75 7.73
CA ARG A 87 13.98 6.75 8.74
C ARG A 87 15.01 6.84 9.86
N THR A 88 15.51 5.72 10.34
CA THR A 88 16.51 5.69 11.41
C THR A 88 17.84 6.25 10.93
N MET A 89 18.26 5.93 9.70
CA MET A 89 19.50 6.48 9.14
C MET A 89 19.43 7.99 8.88
N ASP A 90 18.27 8.50 8.52
CA ASP A 90 18.07 9.95 8.30
C ASP A 90 18.26 10.76 9.58
N THR A 91 17.95 10.20 10.73
CA THR A 91 18.19 10.84 12.04
C THR A 91 19.65 10.80 12.48
N MET A 92 20.48 9.95 11.85
CA MET A 92 21.87 9.77 12.23
C MET A 92 22.79 10.73 11.47
N GLN A 93 23.49 11.63 12.17
CA GLN A 93 24.46 12.55 11.55
C GLN A 93 25.83 11.89 11.34
N ASN A 94 26.19 10.89 12.14
CA ASN A 94 27.50 10.26 12.13
C ASN A 94 27.57 9.07 11.16
N LYS A 95 28.47 9.15 10.17
CA LYS A 95 28.71 8.09 9.17
C LYS A 95 29.10 6.74 9.81
N GLN A 96 29.82 6.76 10.92
CA GLN A 96 30.24 5.55 11.63
C GLN A 96 29.03 4.87 12.28
N GLN A 97 28.15 5.64 12.91
CA GLN A 97 26.91 5.11 13.49
C GLN A 97 26.01 4.49 12.42
N ARG A 98 25.86 5.14 11.26
CA ARG A 98 25.13 4.58 10.10
C ARG A 98 25.71 3.23 9.68
N LYS A 99 27.03 3.11 9.54
CA LYS A 99 27.67 1.83 9.17
C LYS A 99 27.39 0.72 10.19
N VAL A 100 27.50 1.02 11.48
CA VAL A 100 27.22 0.06 12.56
C VAL A 100 25.76 -0.36 12.53
N TYR A 101 24.83 0.59 12.35
CA TYR A 101 23.41 0.33 12.28
C TYR A 101 23.04 -0.56 11.09
N VAL A 102 23.53 -0.23 9.89
CA VAL A 102 23.33 -1.06 8.68
C VAL A 102 23.82 -2.48 8.90
N LYS A 103 25.03 -2.64 9.46
CA LYS A 103 25.62 -3.97 9.74
C LYS A 103 24.79 -4.77 10.77
N ARG A 104 24.22 -4.08 11.77
CA ARG A 104 23.36 -4.72 12.78
C ARG A 104 22.02 -5.15 12.17
N THR A 105 21.40 -4.29 11.37
CA THR A 105 20.15 -4.59 10.65
C THR A 105 20.34 -5.74 9.67
N GLN A 106 21.46 -5.73 8.94
CA GLN A 106 21.86 -6.84 8.07
C GLN A 106 21.90 -8.17 8.82
N ARG A 107 22.65 -8.22 9.93
CA ARG A 107 22.77 -9.46 10.74
C ARG A 107 21.39 -9.92 11.22
N TYR A 108 20.54 -9.00 11.68
CA TYR A 108 19.19 -9.34 12.10
C TYR A 108 18.37 -9.98 10.97
N ILE A 109 18.45 -9.43 9.75
CA ILE A 109 17.76 -10.00 8.57
C ILE A 109 18.34 -11.38 8.24
N GLU A 110 19.66 -11.56 8.29
CA GLU A 110 20.32 -12.83 8.04
C GLU A 110 19.88 -13.92 9.03
N ASP A 111 19.84 -13.59 10.31
CA ASP A 111 19.54 -14.54 11.38
C ASP A 111 18.06 -14.97 11.35
N HIS A 112 17.15 -14.06 10.99
CA HIS A 112 15.70 -14.32 11.11
C HIS A 112 15.04 -14.78 9.82
N PHE A 113 15.59 -14.41 8.65
CA PHE A 113 14.91 -14.64 7.37
C PHE A 113 15.62 -15.63 6.45
N THR A 114 16.90 -15.86 6.62
CA THR A 114 17.68 -16.70 5.71
C THR A 114 17.08 -18.11 5.59
N ASP A 115 16.71 -18.72 6.71
CA ASP A 115 16.22 -20.10 6.70
C ASP A 115 14.82 -20.21 6.13
N GLU A 116 13.96 -19.22 6.33
CA GLU A 116 12.63 -19.17 5.70
C GLU A 116 12.73 -18.92 4.20
N LEU A 117 13.61 -18.01 3.78
CA LEU A 117 13.84 -17.72 2.36
C LEU A 117 14.43 -18.91 1.60
N LYS A 118 15.29 -19.72 2.23
CA LYS A 118 15.84 -20.95 1.64
C LYS A 118 14.78 -22.02 1.37
N LYS A 119 13.68 -22.02 2.13
CA LYS A 119 12.55 -22.96 1.95
C LYS A 119 11.64 -22.57 0.76
N LEU A 120 11.82 -21.38 0.20
CA LEU A 120 11.03 -20.93 -0.93
C LEU A 120 11.47 -21.63 -2.22
N SER A 121 10.50 -22.08 -3.01
CA SER A 121 10.75 -22.55 -4.36
C SER A 121 11.21 -21.40 -5.27
N ARG A 122 11.86 -21.72 -6.40
CA ARG A 122 12.25 -20.71 -7.42
C ARG A 122 11.08 -19.83 -7.85
N SER A 123 9.90 -20.41 -8.05
CA SER A 123 8.69 -19.65 -8.42
C SER A 123 8.24 -18.71 -7.31
N GLN A 124 8.30 -19.13 -6.05
CA GLN A 124 7.99 -18.28 -4.89
C GLN A 124 9.00 -17.15 -4.75
N GLY A 125 10.31 -17.44 -4.90
CA GLY A 125 11.36 -16.42 -4.87
C GLY A 125 11.19 -15.36 -5.97
N ARG A 126 10.80 -15.78 -7.19
CA ARG A 126 10.50 -14.83 -8.28
C ARG A 126 9.33 -13.91 -7.94
N ILE A 127 8.26 -14.45 -7.37
CA ILE A 127 7.11 -13.65 -6.94
C ILE A 127 7.52 -12.70 -5.80
N LEU A 128 8.30 -13.18 -4.82
CA LEU A 128 8.80 -12.35 -3.73
C LEU A 128 9.60 -11.14 -4.23
N ILE A 129 10.50 -11.33 -5.21
CA ILE A 129 11.27 -10.24 -5.83
C ILE A 129 10.35 -9.19 -6.45
N LYS A 130 9.31 -9.61 -7.17
CA LYS A 130 8.30 -8.73 -7.76
C LYS A 130 7.52 -7.97 -6.68
N LEU A 131 7.12 -8.65 -5.61
CA LEU A 131 6.39 -8.03 -4.51
C LEU A 131 7.25 -7.05 -3.71
N ILE A 132 8.55 -7.31 -3.54
CA ILE A 132 9.49 -6.34 -2.96
C ILE A 132 9.50 -5.06 -3.81
N HIS A 133 9.58 -5.18 -5.14
CA HIS A 133 9.50 -4.00 -6.02
C HIS A 133 8.16 -3.26 -5.88
N ARG A 134 7.03 -3.98 -5.85
CA ARG A 134 5.71 -3.39 -5.62
C ARG A 134 5.65 -2.59 -4.31
N GLN A 135 6.14 -3.17 -3.22
CA GLN A 135 6.04 -2.58 -1.88
C GLN A 135 7.05 -1.44 -1.65
N THR A 136 8.22 -1.47 -2.29
CA THR A 136 9.32 -0.52 -2.03
C THR A 136 9.57 0.49 -3.15
N GLY A 137 9.02 0.26 -4.36
CA GLY A 137 9.34 1.03 -5.56
C GLY A 137 10.75 0.79 -6.11
N ARG A 138 11.52 -0.10 -5.48
CA ARG A 138 12.91 -0.40 -5.87
C ARG A 138 13.08 -1.87 -6.21
N THR A 139 13.83 -2.16 -7.26
CA THR A 139 14.09 -3.56 -7.63
C THR A 139 14.97 -4.22 -6.55
N ALA A 140 14.85 -5.54 -6.43
CA ALA A 140 15.72 -6.29 -5.52
C ALA A 140 17.21 -6.08 -5.85
N TYR A 141 17.54 -5.85 -7.12
CA TYR A 141 18.89 -5.50 -7.57
C TYR A 141 19.35 -4.17 -6.98
N ASP A 142 18.51 -3.13 -7.05
CA ASP A 142 18.85 -1.80 -6.53
C ASP A 142 19.03 -1.84 -5.02
N LEU A 143 18.15 -2.54 -4.30
CA LEU A 143 18.26 -2.74 -2.85
C LEU A 143 19.57 -3.43 -2.47
N VAL A 144 19.93 -4.51 -3.16
CA VAL A 144 21.21 -5.23 -2.91
C VAL A 144 22.40 -4.32 -3.25
N LYS A 145 22.31 -3.53 -4.32
CA LYS A 145 23.39 -2.60 -4.71
C LYS A 145 23.59 -1.49 -3.68
N GLU A 146 22.52 -0.91 -3.16
CA GLU A 146 22.59 0.15 -2.13
C GLU A 146 23.13 -0.39 -0.80
N LEU A 147 22.71 -1.57 -0.41
CA LEU A 147 23.16 -2.25 0.79
C LEU A 147 24.56 -2.86 0.65
N ARG A 148 25.08 -2.93 -0.57
CA ARG A 148 26.39 -3.57 -0.90
C ARG A 148 27.57 -2.97 -0.14
N ASN A 149 27.53 -1.73 0.28
CA ASN A 149 28.61 -1.11 1.06
C ASN A 149 28.79 -1.73 2.46
N GLY A 150 27.91 -2.65 2.87
CA GLY A 150 27.99 -3.44 4.09
C GLY A 150 27.81 -4.95 3.90
N TRP A 151 27.45 -5.42 2.69
CA TRP A 151 26.95 -6.78 2.44
C TRP A 151 27.91 -7.67 1.64
N ASN A 152 29.20 -7.50 1.78
CA ASN A 152 30.22 -7.87 0.79
C ASN A 152 30.54 -9.34 0.54
N ALA A 153 30.17 -10.32 1.31
CA ALA A 153 30.61 -11.69 1.01
C ALA A 153 29.52 -12.75 1.22
N TYR A 154 28.65 -12.52 2.17
CA TYR A 154 27.68 -13.51 2.61
C TYR A 154 26.61 -13.80 1.54
N TRP A 155 26.11 -12.74 0.88
CA TRP A 155 25.06 -12.86 -0.11
C TRP A 155 25.53 -13.45 -1.45
N TYR A 156 26.81 -13.25 -1.80
CA TYR A 156 27.36 -13.85 -3.02
C TYR A 156 27.36 -15.37 -2.99
N ASN A 157 27.65 -15.97 -1.86
CA ASN A 157 27.77 -17.42 -1.76
C ASN A 157 26.45 -18.16 -1.42
N LYS A 158 25.51 -17.49 -0.76
CA LYS A 158 24.26 -18.14 -0.32
C LYS A 158 23.04 -17.78 -1.16
N THR A 159 23.12 -16.77 -1.98
CA THR A 159 22.04 -16.32 -2.87
C THR A 159 22.33 -16.58 -4.34
N ALA A 160 23.27 -17.47 -4.66
CA ALA A 160 23.54 -17.87 -6.06
C ALA A 160 22.25 -18.27 -6.79
N TRP A 161 21.31 -18.91 -6.10
CA TRP A 161 19.99 -19.22 -6.64
C TRP A 161 19.11 -17.99 -6.91
N LEU A 162 19.29 -16.89 -6.17
CA LEU A 162 18.62 -15.60 -6.43
C LEU A 162 19.19 -14.91 -7.66
N TYR A 163 20.47 -15.15 -8.01
CA TYR A 163 21.04 -14.60 -9.25
C TYR A 163 20.49 -15.26 -10.52
N ASP A 164 20.09 -16.53 -10.45
CA ASP A 164 19.30 -17.19 -11.52
C ASP A 164 17.89 -16.60 -11.64
N LEU A 165 17.39 -15.96 -10.59
CA LEU A 165 16.18 -15.18 -10.61
C LEU A 165 16.57 -13.74 -10.99
N SER A 166 16.14 -13.28 -12.15
CA SER A 166 16.44 -11.92 -12.61
C SER A 166 16.03 -10.85 -11.58
N LEU A 167 16.95 -10.48 -10.67
CA LEU A 167 16.75 -9.46 -9.63
C LEU A 167 16.37 -8.09 -10.19
N LYS A 168 16.65 -7.87 -11.48
CA LYS A 168 16.30 -6.65 -12.22
C LYS A 168 14.85 -6.62 -12.70
N LYS A 169 14.12 -7.75 -12.62
CA LYS A 169 12.72 -7.79 -13.03
C LYS A 169 11.89 -6.94 -12.09
N GLY A 170 11.30 -5.91 -12.66
CA GLY A 170 10.31 -5.08 -12.00
C GLY A 170 8.94 -5.76 -11.92
N TYR A 171 8.06 -5.14 -11.17
CA TYR A 171 6.64 -5.44 -11.12
C TYR A 171 5.90 -4.51 -12.08
N ASP A 172 5.16 -5.06 -13.02
CA ASP A 172 4.44 -4.30 -14.06
C ASP A 172 3.11 -4.97 -14.41
N PRO A 173 2.04 -4.73 -13.62
CA PRO A 173 0.73 -5.32 -13.86
C PRO A 173 0.01 -4.75 -15.09
N MET A 174 0.48 -3.63 -15.66
CA MET A 174 -0.06 -3.08 -16.89
C MET A 174 0.28 -3.96 -18.10
N ASN A 175 1.54 -4.40 -18.18
CA ASN A 175 2.05 -5.06 -19.38
C ASN A 175 2.27 -6.56 -19.20
N ILE A 176 2.48 -7.02 -17.96
CA ILE A 176 2.76 -8.42 -17.64
C ILE A 176 1.53 -9.11 -17.05
N GLU A 177 1.02 -10.11 -17.77
CA GLU A 177 -0.19 -10.85 -17.40
C GLU A 177 -0.08 -11.52 -16.00
N GLU A 178 1.09 -12.11 -15.68
CA GLU A 178 1.31 -12.71 -14.35
C GLU A 178 1.22 -11.68 -13.25
N ASP A 179 1.73 -10.46 -13.47
CA ASP A 179 1.72 -9.37 -12.48
C ASP A 179 0.31 -8.80 -12.29
N TYR A 180 -0.49 -8.73 -13.37
CA TYR A 180 -1.91 -8.41 -13.27
C TYR A 180 -2.64 -9.41 -12.37
N TRP A 181 -2.40 -10.71 -12.55
CA TRP A 181 -3.00 -11.74 -11.70
C TRP A 181 -2.51 -11.67 -10.26
N ILE A 182 -1.24 -11.35 -10.04
CA ILE A 182 -0.69 -11.13 -8.69
C ILE A 182 -1.40 -9.97 -8.01
N GLU A 183 -1.61 -8.85 -8.71
CA GLU A 183 -2.33 -7.69 -8.15
C GLU A 183 -3.77 -8.04 -7.79
N GLU A 184 -4.52 -8.68 -8.69
CA GLU A 184 -5.87 -9.15 -8.41
C GLU A 184 -5.93 -10.06 -7.17
N ILE A 185 -5.01 -11.02 -7.08
CA ILE A 185 -4.94 -11.96 -5.97
C ILE A 185 -4.71 -11.24 -4.64
N ILE A 186 -3.80 -10.26 -4.61
CA ILE A 186 -3.49 -9.48 -3.40
C ILE A 186 -4.70 -8.67 -2.98
N LEU A 187 -5.27 -7.88 -3.87
CA LEU A 187 -6.42 -7.03 -3.58
C LEU A 187 -7.62 -7.85 -3.11
N ARG A 188 -7.89 -8.96 -3.77
CA ARG A 188 -8.95 -9.88 -3.37
C ARG A 188 -8.69 -10.52 -1.99
N ALA A 189 -7.46 -10.92 -1.71
CA ALA A 189 -7.09 -11.53 -0.44
C ALA A 189 -7.15 -10.52 0.71
N ILE A 190 -6.79 -9.25 0.48
CA ILE A 190 -6.95 -8.16 1.44
C ILE A 190 -8.44 -7.90 1.68
N SER A 191 -9.25 -7.76 0.62
CA SER A 191 -10.70 -7.56 0.72
C SER A 191 -11.41 -8.68 1.48
N ASN A 192 -10.91 -9.92 1.40
CA ASN A 192 -11.44 -11.08 2.12
C ASN A 192 -10.87 -11.23 3.55
N GLY A 193 -9.97 -10.34 3.99
CA GLY A 193 -9.30 -10.45 5.28
C GLY A 193 -8.27 -11.59 5.38
N GLU A 194 -7.85 -12.15 4.24
CA GLU A 194 -6.86 -13.23 4.17
C GLU A 194 -5.41 -12.73 4.24
N LEU A 195 -5.20 -11.47 3.88
CA LEU A 195 -3.91 -10.77 3.96
C LEU A 195 -4.10 -9.41 4.64
N GLU A 196 -3.09 -9.01 5.39
CA GLU A 196 -3.04 -7.67 5.96
C GLU A 196 -2.72 -6.65 4.87
N ASP A 197 -3.46 -5.54 4.84
CA ASP A 197 -3.18 -4.45 3.93
C ASP A 197 -1.88 -3.74 4.30
N GLN A 198 -1.16 -3.30 3.27
CA GLN A 198 -0.01 -2.41 3.36
C GLN A 198 0.03 -1.56 2.11
N THR A 199 0.00 -0.24 2.28
CA THR A 199 0.11 0.70 1.16
C THR A 199 1.41 0.46 0.39
N PRO A 200 1.35 0.04 -0.88
CA PRO A 200 2.53 -0.20 -1.69
C PRO A 200 3.13 1.13 -2.19
N ALA A 201 4.44 1.13 -2.46
CA ALA A 201 5.08 2.26 -3.12
C ALA A 201 4.63 2.41 -4.58
N LEU A 202 4.37 1.29 -5.27
CA LEU A 202 3.79 1.28 -6.61
C LEU A 202 2.28 1.06 -6.48
N GLN A 203 1.52 2.14 -6.62
CA GLN A 203 0.06 2.10 -6.54
C GLN A 203 -0.53 1.96 -7.95
N TYR A 204 -1.47 1.05 -8.09
CA TYR A 204 -2.19 0.80 -9.34
C TYR A 204 -3.70 0.85 -9.09
N ASN A 205 -4.41 1.59 -9.96
CA ASN A 205 -5.86 1.53 -9.99
C ASN A 205 -6.28 0.23 -10.71
N PHE A 206 -6.96 -0.65 -10.00
CA PHE A 206 -7.32 -1.97 -10.55
C PHE A 206 -8.35 -1.88 -11.68
N SER A 207 -9.22 -0.88 -11.66
CA SER A 207 -10.18 -0.64 -12.74
C SER A 207 -9.46 -0.28 -14.05
N GLU A 208 -8.45 0.58 -13.96
CA GLU A 208 -7.61 0.96 -15.10
C GLU A 208 -6.80 -0.22 -15.64
N LEU A 209 -6.21 -1.03 -14.74
CA LEU A 209 -5.50 -2.25 -15.12
C LEU A 209 -6.41 -3.21 -15.90
N THR A 210 -7.64 -3.39 -15.42
CA THR A 210 -8.61 -4.28 -16.05
C THR A 210 -9.04 -3.77 -17.42
N GLU A 211 -9.25 -2.46 -17.56
CA GLU A 211 -9.60 -1.86 -18.84
C GLU A 211 -8.46 -1.95 -19.84
N HIS A 212 -7.22 -1.64 -19.42
CA HIS A 212 -6.04 -1.75 -20.25
C HIS A 212 -5.83 -3.20 -20.73
N ARG A 213 -5.95 -4.16 -19.81
CA ARG A 213 -5.88 -5.59 -20.15
C ARG A 213 -6.94 -6.00 -21.18
N ARG A 214 -8.19 -5.55 -21.00
CA ARG A 214 -9.28 -5.85 -21.94
C ARG A 214 -8.97 -5.33 -23.34
N LYS A 215 -8.47 -4.08 -23.46
CA LYS A 215 -8.06 -3.49 -24.74
C LYS A 215 -6.92 -4.29 -25.39
N ARG A 216 -5.93 -4.70 -24.62
CA ARG A 216 -4.79 -5.49 -25.12
C ARG A 216 -5.19 -6.88 -25.64
N LEU A 217 -6.19 -7.51 -25.05
CA LEU A 217 -6.67 -8.83 -25.49
C LEU A 217 -7.65 -8.77 -26.67
N ALA A 218 -8.17 -7.59 -27.00
CA ALA A 218 -9.06 -7.37 -28.12
C ALA A 218 -8.32 -7.04 -29.43
N ASN A 219 -7.03 -6.65 -29.36
CA ASN A 219 -6.14 -6.38 -30.49
C ASN A 219 -5.27 -7.61 -30.78
#